data_128a94d259a50a7dc40a43f430311c06
#
_entry.id   128a94d259a50a7dc40a43f430311c06
#
_cell.length_a   1.000
_cell.length_b   1.000
_cell.length_c   1.000
_cell.angle_alpha   90.00
_cell.angle_beta   90.00
_cell.angle_gamma   90.00
#
_symmetry.space_group_name_H-M   'P 1'
#
loop_
_entity.id
_entity.type
_entity.pdbx_description
1 polymer ?
#
loop_
_entity_poly.entity_id
_entity_poly.type
_entity_poly.pdbx_seq_one_letter_code
_entity_poly.pdbx_strand_id
1 'polypeptide(L)'
;CRVVDWGYQVSTGPLVWNRHKSQLAYKPGPNTLPLIWAEAITSDGRFTWRADKRNHAPYFKIEPGDKWLIVRQPCILLQRTTAKEQSRRLIAAALPKSFLRRHGAAVIENHLNMIRPLNGTPSVSAEVVAAFLNSQTADRAFRCISGSVAVSAYELEALPLPSPDALAPLA
;
A
#
# COMPACT_ATOMS: atom_id res chain seq x y z
N CYS A 1 6.22 -19.36 -7.20
CA CYS A 1 6.68 -17.96 -7.32
C CYS A 1 6.46 -17.20 -6.02
N ARG A 2 7.15 -16.07 -5.90
CA ARG A 2 7.07 -15.09 -4.82
C ARG A 2 6.87 -13.70 -5.43
N VAL A 3 6.65 -12.70 -4.58
CA VAL A 3 6.48 -11.30 -5.02
C VAL A 3 7.67 -10.81 -5.85
N VAL A 4 8.89 -11.22 -5.51
CA VAL A 4 10.11 -10.89 -6.25
C VAL A 4 10.11 -11.44 -7.68
N ASP A 5 9.54 -12.62 -7.90
CA ASP A 5 9.43 -13.23 -9.23
C ASP A 5 8.45 -12.48 -10.15
N TRP A 6 7.51 -11.73 -9.56
CA TRP A 6 6.63 -10.82 -10.27
C TRP A 6 7.27 -9.46 -10.57
N GLY A 7 8.48 -9.21 -10.06
CA GLY A 7 9.22 -7.96 -10.22
C GLY A 7 8.94 -6.92 -9.15
N TYR A 8 8.50 -7.35 -7.96
CA TYR A 8 8.16 -6.45 -6.84
C TYR A 8 8.97 -6.77 -5.59
N GLN A 9 9.04 -5.77 -4.71
CA GLN A 9 9.54 -5.89 -3.34
C GLN A 9 8.51 -5.33 -2.37
N VAL A 10 8.55 -5.80 -1.13
CA VAL A 10 7.66 -5.33 -0.07
C VAL A 10 8.42 -4.50 0.95
N SER A 11 7.82 -3.43 1.40
CA SER A 11 8.29 -2.63 2.53
C SER A 11 7.11 -2.08 3.31
N THR A 12 7.34 -1.66 4.53
CA THR A 12 6.35 -0.92 5.31
C THR A 12 6.33 0.54 4.86
N GLY A 13 5.17 1.19 4.93
CA GLY A 13 5.06 2.64 4.74
C GLY A 13 6.06 3.37 5.65
N PRO A 14 6.84 4.32 5.13
CA PRO A 14 8.00 4.85 5.85
C PRO A 14 7.64 5.81 6.99
N LEU A 15 6.43 6.41 6.98
CA LEU A 15 6.06 7.40 7.99
C LEU A 15 5.56 6.76 9.28
N VAL A 16 6.28 6.95 10.37
CA VAL A 16 5.80 6.70 11.74
C VAL A 16 5.27 8.02 12.29
N TRP A 17 3.97 8.27 12.09
CA TRP A 17 3.34 9.58 12.28
C TRP A 17 3.50 10.19 13.67
N ASN A 18 3.52 9.35 14.72
CA ASN A 18 3.66 9.81 16.11
C ASN A 18 5.01 10.46 16.42
N ARG A 19 6.03 10.22 15.57
CA ARG A 19 7.35 10.87 15.63
C ARG A 19 7.38 12.20 14.88
N HIS A 20 6.34 12.51 14.09
CA HIS A 20 6.26 13.64 13.18
C HIS A 20 4.97 14.45 13.34
N LYS A 21 4.42 14.52 14.56
CA LYS A 21 3.12 15.15 14.83
C LYS A 21 3.05 16.61 14.39
N SER A 22 4.14 17.36 14.51
CA SER A 22 4.22 18.77 14.13
C SER A 22 4.12 19.00 12.62
N GLN A 23 4.38 17.98 11.81
CA GLN A 23 4.32 18.04 10.34
C GLN A 23 2.96 17.61 9.78
N LEU A 24 2.04 17.12 10.62
CA LEU A 24 0.68 16.78 10.22
C LEU A 24 -0.11 18.05 9.91
N ALA A 25 -0.78 18.09 8.75
CA ALA A 25 -1.54 19.25 8.30
C ALA A 25 -2.95 18.85 7.83
N TYR A 26 -3.95 19.66 8.21
CA TYR A 26 -5.35 19.46 7.85
C TYR A 26 -5.78 20.25 6.61
N LYS A 27 -4.92 21.13 6.13
CA LYS A 27 -5.13 21.93 4.91
C LYS A 27 -3.90 21.83 4.02
N PRO A 28 -4.08 21.89 2.69
CA PRO A 28 -2.95 21.98 1.78
C PRO A 28 -2.21 23.29 1.99
N GLY A 29 -0.92 23.27 1.82
CA GLY A 29 -0.06 24.44 1.95
C GLY A 29 1.29 24.23 1.26
N PRO A 30 2.20 25.21 1.34
CA PRO A 30 3.54 25.04 0.81
C PRO A 30 4.23 23.79 1.37
N ASN A 31 4.87 23.04 0.51
CA ASN A 31 5.59 21.81 0.85
C ASN A 31 4.73 20.71 1.53
N THR A 32 3.42 20.72 1.34
CA THR A 32 2.56 19.63 1.81
C THR A 32 2.31 18.60 0.71
N LEU A 33 2.30 17.33 1.08
CA LEU A 33 1.92 16.20 0.23
C LEU A 33 0.73 15.46 0.85
N PRO A 34 -0.09 14.79 0.04
CA PRO A 34 -1.11 13.88 0.56
C PRO A 34 -0.49 12.82 1.46
N LEU A 35 -1.07 12.64 2.64
CA LEU A 35 -0.74 11.57 3.57
C LEU A 35 -1.75 10.45 3.44
N ILE A 36 -1.26 9.27 3.11
CA ILE A 36 -2.08 8.08 2.89
C ILE A 36 -2.07 7.23 4.16
N TRP A 37 -3.21 7.14 4.79
CA TRP A 37 -3.49 6.29 5.93
C TRP A 37 -4.13 4.97 5.50
N ALA A 38 -4.15 3.98 6.38
CA ALA A 38 -4.72 2.66 6.08
C ALA A 38 -6.18 2.70 5.59
N GLU A 39 -6.97 3.64 6.10
CA GLU A 39 -8.36 3.81 5.67
C GLU A 39 -8.55 4.33 4.25
N ALA A 40 -7.49 4.76 3.58
CA ALA A 40 -7.53 5.07 2.14
C ALA A 40 -7.73 3.81 1.28
N ILE A 41 -7.51 2.63 1.86
CA ILE A 41 -7.81 1.35 1.23
C ILE A 41 -9.11 0.83 1.82
N THR A 42 -10.16 0.82 1.02
CA THR A 42 -11.48 0.34 1.45
C THR A 42 -11.50 -1.18 1.62
N SER A 43 -12.46 -1.70 2.40
CA SER A 43 -12.60 -3.14 2.65
C SER A 43 -12.83 -3.97 1.39
N ASP A 44 -13.33 -3.35 0.31
CA ASP A 44 -13.51 -3.96 -1.01
C ASP A 44 -12.31 -3.76 -1.96
N GLY A 45 -11.18 -3.24 -1.44
CA GLY A 45 -9.93 -3.15 -2.17
C GLY A 45 -9.83 -1.96 -3.13
N ARG A 46 -10.50 -0.85 -2.85
CA ARG A 46 -10.40 0.39 -3.62
C ARG A 46 -9.57 1.43 -2.91
N PHE A 47 -8.85 2.25 -3.68
CA PHE A 47 -8.14 3.42 -3.18
C PHE A 47 -9.08 4.63 -3.16
N THR A 48 -9.27 5.21 -1.97
CA THR A 48 -10.09 6.43 -1.76
C THR A 48 -9.39 7.35 -0.77
N TRP A 49 -8.57 8.26 -1.26
CA TRP A 49 -8.00 9.32 -0.42
C TRP A 49 -8.96 10.51 -0.32
N ARG A 50 -9.19 11.00 0.89
CA ARG A 50 -10.10 12.11 1.17
C ARG A 50 -9.41 13.19 1.98
N ALA A 51 -9.43 14.43 1.45
CA ALA A 51 -8.87 15.60 2.10
C ALA A 51 -9.77 16.18 3.21
N ASP A 52 -11.04 15.80 3.25
CA ASP A 52 -12.04 16.30 4.20
C ASP A 52 -12.18 15.45 5.48
N LYS A 53 -11.43 14.36 5.59
CA LYS A 53 -11.41 13.52 6.79
C LYS A 53 -10.83 14.28 7.99
N ARG A 54 -11.52 14.16 9.14
CA ARG A 54 -11.12 14.84 10.36
C ARG A 54 -10.39 13.95 11.36
N ASN A 55 -10.50 12.61 11.23
CA ASN A 55 -9.89 11.67 12.18
C ASN A 55 -8.38 11.59 12.03
N HIS A 56 -7.87 11.76 10.80
CA HIS A 56 -6.45 11.76 10.49
C HIS A 56 -6.11 12.92 9.57
N ALA A 57 -4.96 13.54 9.79
CA ALA A 57 -4.49 14.64 8.96
C ALA A 57 -4.29 14.16 7.49
N PRO A 58 -4.94 14.78 6.51
CA PRO A 58 -4.86 14.33 5.12
C PRO A 58 -3.57 14.75 4.41
N TYR A 59 -2.76 15.60 5.04
CA TYR A 59 -1.51 16.13 4.46
C TYR A 59 -0.35 15.98 5.44
N PHE A 60 0.84 15.94 4.88
CA PHE A 60 2.10 15.94 5.60
C PHE A 60 3.00 17.05 5.07
N LYS A 61 3.53 17.90 5.94
CA LYS A 61 4.46 18.96 5.61
C LYS A 61 5.86 18.39 5.49
N ILE A 62 6.45 18.49 4.31
CA ILE A 62 7.81 18.02 4.03
C ILE A 62 8.82 19.06 4.51
N GLU A 63 9.81 18.62 5.26
CA GLU A 63 10.95 19.40 5.73
C GLU A 63 12.24 18.93 5.07
N PRO A 64 13.33 19.75 5.11
CA PRO A 64 14.65 19.31 4.67
C PRO A 64 15.06 18.02 5.40
N GLY A 65 15.43 16.98 4.64
CA GLY A 65 15.75 15.66 5.20
C GLY A 65 14.67 14.60 5.04
N ASP A 66 13.44 14.98 4.70
CA ASP A 66 12.31 14.05 4.59
C ASP A 66 12.19 13.37 3.21
N LYS A 67 13.18 13.52 2.34
CA LYS A 67 13.14 12.95 0.97
C LYS A 67 12.84 11.45 0.95
N TRP A 68 13.27 10.72 1.96
CA TRP A 68 13.07 9.28 2.12
C TRP A 68 11.62 8.89 2.39
N LEU A 69 10.78 9.84 2.84
CA LEU A 69 9.34 9.65 3.05
C LEU A 69 8.52 9.77 1.76
N ILE A 70 9.08 10.38 0.71
CA ILE A 70 8.35 10.79 -0.48
C ILE A 70 8.23 9.63 -1.48
N VAL A 71 6.99 9.24 -1.79
CA VAL A 71 6.66 8.22 -2.77
C VAL A 71 6.20 8.90 -4.06
N ARG A 72 6.92 8.65 -5.16
CA ARG A 72 6.65 9.24 -6.49
C ARG A 72 6.25 8.21 -7.54
N GLN A 73 6.46 6.94 -7.26
CA GLN A 73 6.16 5.86 -8.19
C GLN A 73 4.92 5.09 -7.77
N PRO A 74 4.14 4.58 -8.72
CA PRO A 74 3.01 3.71 -8.44
C PRO A 74 3.46 2.49 -7.63
N CYS A 75 2.61 2.08 -6.69
CA CYS A 75 2.81 0.89 -5.87
C CYS A 75 1.45 0.30 -5.50
N ILE A 76 1.45 -0.90 -4.98
CA ILE A 76 0.27 -1.48 -4.35
C ILE A 76 0.37 -1.20 -2.85
N LEU A 77 -0.71 -0.72 -2.26
CA LEU A 77 -0.85 -0.50 -0.82
C LEU A 77 -1.68 -1.63 -0.22
N LEU A 78 -1.24 -2.15 0.91
CA LEU A 78 -1.93 -3.25 1.61
C LEU A 78 -2.00 -2.93 3.11
N GLN A 79 -3.17 -3.08 3.70
CA GLN A 79 -3.38 -2.85 5.13
C GLN A 79 -2.55 -3.83 5.96
N ARG A 80 -1.76 -3.30 6.91
CA ARG A 80 -0.97 -4.13 7.84
C ARG A 80 -1.80 -4.76 8.94
N THR A 81 -2.84 -4.08 9.38
CA THR A 81 -3.72 -4.58 10.45
C THR A 81 -5.15 -4.52 9.96
N THR A 82 -5.83 -5.65 10.03
CA THR A 82 -7.24 -5.74 9.75
C THR A 82 -8.00 -5.96 11.06
N ALA A 83 -9.20 -5.38 11.18
CA ALA A 83 -10.05 -5.62 12.33
C ALA A 83 -10.42 -7.13 12.39
N LYS A 84 -10.66 -7.66 13.59
CA LYS A 84 -11.04 -9.07 13.78
C LYS A 84 -12.32 -9.44 13.02
N GLU A 85 -13.21 -8.48 12.88
CA GLU A 85 -14.50 -8.59 12.18
C GLU A 85 -14.36 -8.61 10.66
N GLN A 86 -13.20 -8.21 10.12
CA GLN A 86 -12.97 -8.27 8.68
C GLN A 86 -12.81 -9.71 8.20
N SER A 87 -13.56 -10.05 7.18
CA SER A 87 -13.58 -11.40 6.61
C SER A 87 -12.25 -11.79 5.95
N ARG A 88 -11.45 -10.80 5.54
CA ARG A 88 -10.16 -11.00 4.86
C ARG A 88 -9.00 -10.39 5.63
N ARG A 89 -7.82 -11.02 5.53
CA ARG A 89 -6.55 -10.50 6.03
C ARG A 89 -5.84 -9.62 5.01
N LEU A 90 -5.94 -9.97 3.74
CA LEU A 90 -5.33 -9.21 2.65
C LEU A 90 -6.36 -8.24 2.08
N ILE A 91 -6.07 -6.95 2.22
CA ILE A 91 -6.86 -5.85 1.68
C ILE A 91 -5.89 -4.89 0.99
N ALA A 92 -5.92 -4.86 -0.33
CA ALA A 92 -4.95 -4.16 -1.15
C ALA A 92 -5.61 -3.29 -2.21
N ALA A 93 -4.96 -2.21 -2.60
CA ALA A 93 -5.33 -1.39 -3.75
C ALA A 93 -4.08 -0.82 -4.42
N ALA A 94 -4.11 -0.69 -5.74
CA ALA A 94 -3.08 0.04 -6.47
C ALA A 94 -3.21 1.54 -6.18
N LEU A 95 -2.10 2.20 -5.87
CA LEU A 95 -2.03 3.67 -5.81
C LEU A 95 -2.09 4.21 -7.24
N PRO A 96 -3.16 4.95 -7.61
CA PRO A 96 -3.37 5.31 -9.02
C PRO A 96 -2.29 6.25 -9.55
N LYS A 97 -1.79 6.00 -10.76
CA LYS A 97 -0.89 6.91 -11.48
C LYS A 97 -1.49 8.31 -11.63
N SER A 98 -2.81 8.40 -11.84
CA SER A 98 -3.53 9.67 -11.92
C SER A 98 -3.46 10.47 -10.63
N PHE A 99 -3.51 9.80 -9.47
CA PHE A 99 -3.34 10.43 -8.17
C PHE A 99 -1.95 11.04 -8.02
N LEU A 100 -0.90 10.27 -8.34
CA LEU A 100 0.47 10.76 -8.28
C LEU A 100 0.74 11.90 -9.29
N ARG A 101 0.16 11.83 -10.49
CA ARG A 101 0.25 12.96 -11.45
C ARG A 101 -0.42 14.23 -10.92
N ARG A 102 -1.56 14.09 -10.26
CA ARG A 102 -2.32 15.23 -9.70
C ARG A 102 -1.58 15.91 -8.56
N HIS A 103 -0.96 15.12 -7.67
CA HIS A 103 -0.37 15.61 -6.43
C HIS A 103 1.17 15.68 -6.44
N GLY A 104 1.82 15.17 -7.48
CA GLY A 104 3.26 15.10 -7.62
C GLY A 104 3.93 13.96 -6.84
N ALA A 105 3.42 13.66 -5.66
CA ALA A 105 3.93 12.60 -4.77
C ALA A 105 2.92 12.33 -3.64
N ALA A 106 3.24 11.36 -2.78
CA ALA A 106 2.50 11.06 -1.55
C ALA A 106 3.45 10.64 -0.44
N VAL A 107 2.96 10.65 0.79
CA VAL A 107 3.61 10.07 1.97
C VAL A 107 2.73 8.92 2.45
N ILE A 108 3.34 7.77 2.77
CA ILE A 108 2.61 6.56 3.17
C ILE A 108 2.87 6.28 4.64
N GLU A 109 1.81 6.16 5.40
CA GLU A 109 1.85 5.90 6.83
C GLU A 109 2.12 4.40 7.11
N ASN A 110 2.74 4.07 8.24
CA ASN A 110 3.30 2.76 8.53
C ASN A 110 2.29 1.65 8.86
N HIS A 111 0.99 1.93 8.95
CA HIS A 111 -0.06 0.90 8.98
C HIS A 111 -0.42 0.36 7.59
N LEU A 112 0.30 0.79 6.55
CA LEU A 112 0.28 0.22 5.21
C LEU A 112 1.60 -0.45 4.89
N ASN A 113 1.54 -1.59 4.21
CA ASN A 113 2.65 -2.13 3.44
C ASN A 113 2.61 -1.57 2.02
N MET A 114 3.77 -1.44 1.42
CA MET A 114 3.98 -1.00 0.05
C MET A 114 4.60 -2.14 -0.75
N ILE A 115 3.96 -2.54 -1.84
CA ILE A 115 4.51 -3.48 -2.81
C ILE A 115 4.92 -2.64 -4.02
N ARG A 116 6.23 -2.49 -4.23
CA ARG A 116 6.81 -1.58 -5.22
C ARG A 116 7.56 -2.34 -6.30
N PRO A 117 7.50 -1.89 -7.57
CA PRO A 117 8.38 -2.41 -8.58
C PRO A 117 9.85 -2.37 -8.13
N LEU A 118 10.60 -3.43 -8.39
CA LEU A 118 12.04 -3.50 -8.14
C LEU A 118 12.77 -2.62 -9.14
N ASN A 119 13.13 -3.21 -10.27
CA ASN A 119 13.81 -2.54 -11.37
C ASN A 119 13.13 -2.98 -12.68
N GLY A 120 12.94 -2.03 -13.60
CA GLY A 120 12.30 -2.31 -14.88
C GLY A 120 10.77 -2.44 -14.80
N THR A 121 10.20 -3.17 -15.75
CA THR A 121 8.75 -3.40 -15.85
C THR A 121 8.42 -4.73 -15.16
N PRO A 122 7.55 -4.72 -14.15
CA PRO A 122 7.07 -5.96 -13.53
C PRO A 122 6.36 -6.86 -14.54
N SER A 123 6.46 -8.19 -14.36
CA SER A 123 5.79 -9.18 -15.18
C SER A 123 4.27 -9.25 -14.99
N VAL A 124 3.78 -8.68 -13.88
CA VAL A 124 2.36 -8.61 -13.53
C VAL A 124 2.01 -7.15 -13.20
N SER A 125 0.92 -6.62 -13.76
CA SER A 125 0.52 -5.23 -13.49
C SER A 125 0.09 -5.02 -12.03
N ALA A 126 0.22 -3.79 -11.52
CA ALA A 126 -0.16 -3.46 -10.14
C ALA A 126 -1.64 -3.73 -9.85
N GLU A 127 -2.50 -3.53 -10.84
CA GLU A 127 -3.94 -3.76 -10.75
C GLU A 127 -4.24 -5.26 -10.59
N VAL A 128 -3.56 -6.11 -11.37
CA VAL A 128 -3.70 -7.58 -11.29
C VAL A 128 -3.15 -8.10 -9.96
N VAL A 129 -2.00 -7.58 -9.50
CA VAL A 129 -1.45 -7.91 -8.16
C VAL A 129 -2.45 -7.56 -7.06
N ALA A 130 -3.02 -6.36 -7.08
CA ALA A 130 -4.01 -5.93 -6.10
C ALA A 130 -5.28 -6.81 -6.14
N ALA A 131 -5.78 -7.12 -7.34
CA ALA A 131 -6.94 -7.99 -7.52
C ALA A 131 -6.66 -9.42 -6.99
N PHE A 132 -5.49 -9.98 -7.28
CA PHE A 132 -5.09 -11.28 -6.77
C PHE A 132 -5.02 -11.29 -5.23
N LEU A 133 -4.36 -10.30 -4.63
CA LEU A 133 -4.24 -10.19 -3.17
C LEU A 133 -5.60 -10.03 -2.48
N ASN A 134 -6.59 -9.43 -3.15
CA ASN A 134 -7.96 -9.33 -2.66
C ASN A 134 -8.78 -10.62 -2.88
N SER A 135 -8.24 -11.65 -3.51
CA SER A 135 -8.96 -12.90 -3.75
C SER A 135 -9.04 -13.77 -2.50
N GLN A 136 -10.08 -14.63 -2.43
CA GLN A 136 -10.18 -15.65 -1.37
C GLN A 136 -9.00 -16.61 -1.38
N THR A 137 -8.48 -16.94 -2.56
CA THR A 137 -7.34 -17.85 -2.71
C THR A 137 -6.09 -17.28 -2.05
N ALA A 138 -5.77 -16.02 -2.30
CA ALA A 138 -4.64 -15.34 -1.65
C ALA A 138 -4.83 -15.24 -0.12
N ASP A 139 -6.04 -14.91 0.33
CA ASP A 139 -6.35 -14.82 1.77
C ASP A 139 -6.19 -16.17 2.47
N ARG A 140 -6.69 -17.24 1.87
CA ARG A 140 -6.53 -18.61 2.41
C ARG A 140 -5.06 -19.04 2.45
N ALA A 141 -4.31 -18.79 1.36
CA ALA A 141 -2.88 -19.09 1.32
C ALA A 141 -2.12 -18.33 2.40
N PHE A 142 -2.43 -17.04 2.60
CA PHE A 142 -1.82 -16.23 3.63
C PHE A 142 -2.11 -16.77 5.03
N ARG A 143 -3.35 -17.17 5.32
CA ARG A 143 -3.74 -17.76 6.62
C ARG A 143 -3.03 -19.08 6.92
N CYS A 144 -2.55 -19.79 5.91
CA CYS A 144 -1.76 -21.01 6.11
C CYS A 144 -0.33 -20.72 6.60
N ILE A 145 0.20 -19.52 6.32
CA ILE A 145 1.57 -19.15 6.70
C ILE A 145 1.61 -18.15 7.86
N SER A 146 0.49 -17.51 8.19
CA SER A 146 0.41 -16.52 9.27
C SER A 146 -0.80 -16.77 10.16
N GLY A 147 -0.54 -16.91 11.45
CA GLY A 147 -1.56 -16.93 12.50
C GLY A 147 -1.87 -15.53 13.07
N SER A 148 -1.16 -14.50 12.63
CA SER A 148 -1.29 -13.13 13.13
C SER A 148 -2.45 -12.38 12.49
N VAL A 149 -3.01 -11.40 13.21
CA VAL A 149 -3.94 -10.40 12.64
C VAL A 149 -3.20 -9.31 11.86
N ALA A 150 -1.89 -9.16 12.09
CA ALA A 150 -1.05 -8.23 11.36
C ALA A 150 -0.41 -8.94 10.15
N VAL A 151 -0.29 -8.21 9.06
CA VAL A 151 0.36 -8.64 7.82
C VAL A 151 1.73 -7.96 7.74
N SER A 152 2.79 -8.69 7.99
CA SER A 152 4.16 -8.16 7.87
C SER A 152 4.66 -8.18 6.43
N ALA A 153 5.64 -7.32 6.12
CA ALA A 153 6.31 -7.34 4.82
C ALA A 153 6.99 -8.69 4.56
N TYR A 154 7.61 -9.28 5.59
CA TYR A 154 8.25 -10.59 5.51
C TYR A 154 7.28 -11.71 5.12
N GLU A 155 6.09 -11.75 5.74
CA GLU A 155 5.06 -12.75 5.41
C GLU A 155 4.52 -12.57 3.99
N LEU A 156 4.36 -11.32 3.53
CA LEU A 156 3.98 -11.04 2.14
C LEU A 156 5.03 -11.50 1.14
N GLU A 157 6.31 -11.29 1.42
CA GLU A 157 7.39 -11.81 0.59
C GLU A 157 7.45 -13.34 0.57
N ALA A 158 7.05 -13.98 1.67
CA ALA A 158 6.98 -15.43 1.78
C ALA A 158 5.70 -16.05 1.17
N LEU A 159 4.70 -15.25 0.82
CA LEU A 159 3.43 -15.74 0.27
C LEU A 159 3.68 -16.50 -1.05
N PRO A 160 3.22 -17.77 -1.16
CA PRO A 160 3.28 -18.50 -2.42
C PRO A 160 2.31 -17.88 -3.43
N LEU A 161 2.83 -17.57 -4.61
CA LEU A 161 2.09 -16.93 -5.69
C LEU A 161 2.05 -17.83 -6.93
N PRO A 162 1.02 -17.73 -7.77
CA PRO A 162 1.00 -18.40 -9.07
C PRO A 162 2.11 -17.85 -9.99
N SER A 163 2.42 -18.57 -11.06
CA SER A 163 3.30 -18.02 -12.09
C SER A 163 2.62 -16.82 -12.79
N PRO A 164 3.39 -15.85 -13.31
CA PRO A 164 2.81 -14.76 -14.10
C PRO A 164 1.91 -15.23 -15.23
N ASP A 165 2.28 -16.30 -15.93
CA ASP A 165 1.51 -16.88 -17.03
C ASP A 165 0.11 -17.36 -16.59
N ALA A 166 -0.01 -17.86 -15.36
CA ALA A 166 -1.31 -18.28 -14.82
C ALA A 166 -2.26 -17.09 -14.56
N LEU A 167 -1.74 -15.88 -14.50
CA LEU A 167 -2.52 -14.65 -14.32
C LEU A 167 -2.81 -13.91 -15.63
N ALA A 168 -2.20 -14.31 -16.73
CA ALA A 168 -2.37 -13.67 -18.04
C ALA A 168 -3.85 -13.53 -18.47
N PRO A 169 -4.76 -14.49 -18.19
CA PRO A 169 -6.18 -14.32 -18.50
C PRO A 169 -6.90 -13.23 -17.70
N LEU A 170 -6.27 -12.68 -16.65
CA LEU A 170 -6.83 -11.65 -15.76
C LEU A 170 -6.29 -10.24 -16.06
N ALA A 171 -5.37 -10.12 -17.04
CA ALA A 171 -4.65 -8.89 -17.38
C ALA A 171 -5.41 -8.01 -18.38
#